data_cebb26a37c4eb20e47312c323e0788b5
#
_entry.id   cebb26a37c4eb20e47312c323e0788b5
#
_cell.length_a   1.000
_cell.length_b   1.000
_cell.length_c   1.000
_cell.angle_alpha   90.00
_cell.angle_beta   90.00
_cell.angle_gamma   90.00
#
_symmetry.space_group_name_H-M   'P 1'
#
loop_
_entity.id
_entity.type
_entity.pdbx_description
1 polymer ?
#
loop_
_entity_poly.entity_id
_entity_poly.type
_entity_poly.pdbx_seq_one_letter_code
_entity_poly.pdbx_strand_id
1 'polypeptide(L)'
;MIKEFLPYDVVRNDALKLAYKMYNIDGFVPDVIYCSLRGGAYMANVISEYYKIAHKNHHPVLYAAVVARSYTDVRKSTPRVYVDGWTYPPANLRPGDRIMLIDDIFDTGNTINALVDILLDYGVSRENIKVVVHDYKDCTY
;
A
#
# COMPACT_ATOMS: atom_id res chain seq x y z
N MET A 1 3.08 0.32 24.54
CA MET A 1 2.37 1.41 23.85
C MET A 1 0.92 0.99 23.59
N ILE A 2 0.01 1.84 23.97
CA ILE A 2 -1.40 1.58 23.77
C ILE A 2 -1.78 2.13 22.41
N LYS A 3 -2.30 1.28 21.54
CA LYS A 3 -2.78 1.69 20.23
C LYS A 3 -4.19 2.25 20.37
N GLU A 4 -4.44 3.41 19.77
CA GLU A 4 -5.79 3.91 19.64
C GLU A 4 -6.54 3.15 18.55
N PHE A 5 -7.80 2.82 18.85
CA PHE A 5 -8.70 2.31 17.83
C PHE A 5 -9.36 3.48 17.13
N LEU A 6 -9.08 3.63 15.84
CA LEU A 6 -9.81 4.58 15.03
C LEU A 6 -11.09 3.93 14.52
N PRO A 7 -12.24 4.64 14.63
CA PRO A 7 -13.47 4.12 14.04
C PRO A 7 -13.32 3.90 12.53
N TYR A 8 -13.98 2.89 12.02
CA TYR A 8 -13.93 2.59 10.59
C TYR A 8 -14.42 3.73 9.71
N ASP A 9 -15.40 4.50 10.18
CA ASP A 9 -15.90 5.64 9.41
C ASP A 9 -14.87 6.75 9.27
N VAL A 10 -14.01 6.97 10.26
CA VAL A 10 -12.90 7.93 10.17
C VAL A 10 -11.89 7.46 9.14
N VAL A 11 -11.47 6.20 9.21
CA VAL A 11 -10.52 5.63 8.24
C VAL A 11 -11.10 5.67 6.84
N ARG A 12 -12.39 5.32 6.71
CA ARG A 12 -13.07 5.35 5.42
C ARG A 12 -13.09 6.74 4.82
N ASN A 13 -13.44 7.74 5.62
CA ASN A 13 -13.51 9.12 5.14
C ASN A 13 -12.13 9.64 4.73
N ASP A 14 -11.11 9.35 5.50
CA ASP A 14 -9.73 9.72 5.18
C ASP A 14 -9.26 9.05 3.90
N ALA A 15 -9.56 7.75 3.75
CA ALA A 15 -9.20 7.00 2.55
C ALA A 15 -9.90 7.54 1.31
N LEU A 16 -11.18 7.90 1.42
CA LEU A 16 -11.93 8.49 0.30
C LEU A 16 -11.37 9.84 -0.11
N LYS A 17 -11.02 10.69 0.86
CA LYS A 17 -10.40 11.99 0.57
C LYS A 17 -9.07 11.81 -0.14
N LEU A 18 -8.27 10.88 0.32
CA LEU A 18 -6.97 10.61 -0.28
C LEU A 18 -7.11 10.04 -1.69
N ALA A 19 -8.03 9.10 -1.89
CA ALA A 19 -8.29 8.54 -3.21
C ALA A 19 -8.77 9.61 -4.19
N TYR A 20 -9.68 10.48 -3.76
CA TYR A 20 -10.13 11.60 -4.56
C TYR A 20 -8.96 12.49 -5.00
N LYS A 21 -8.09 12.83 -4.05
CA LYS A 21 -6.92 13.66 -4.33
C LYS A 21 -5.98 12.99 -5.33
N MET A 22 -5.65 11.72 -5.10
CA MET A 22 -4.73 10.99 -5.98
C MET A 22 -5.29 10.88 -7.39
N TYR A 23 -6.57 10.59 -7.52
CA TYR A 23 -7.19 10.40 -8.82
C TYR A 23 -7.43 11.71 -9.56
N ASN A 24 -8.05 12.70 -8.89
CA ASN A 24 -8.53 13.91 -9.55
C ASN A 24 -7.53 15.05 -9.57
N ILE A 25 -6.64 15.12 -8.57
CA ILE A 25 -5.67 16.22 -8.47
C ILE A 25 -4.30 15.76 -8.96
N ASP A 26 -3.79 14.64 -8.46
CA ASP A 26 -2.48 14.14 -8.84
C ASP A 26 -2.49 13.38 -10.17
N GLY A 27 -3.66 12.92 -10.59
CA GLY A 27 -3.79 12.14 -11.84
C GLY A 27 -3.12 10.78 -11.78
N PHE A 28 -2.93 10.22 -10.59
CA PHE A 28 -2.28 8.93 -10.43
C PHE A 28 -3.30 7.80 -10.50
N VAL A 29 -3.12 6.91 -11.49
CA VAL A 29 -3.93 5.70 -11.61
C VAL A 29 -3.00 4.50 -11.60
N PRO A 30 -3.06 3.66 -10.56
CA PRO A 30 -2.20 2.49 -10.50
C PRO A 30 -2.69 1.40 -11.46
N ASP A 31 -1.77 0.59 -11.93
CA ASP A 31 -2.09 -0.67 -12.59
C ASP A 31 -2.33 -1.77 -11.55
N VAL A 32 -1.59 -1.72 -10.45
CA VAL A 32 -1.71 -2.67 -9.35
C VAL A 32 -1.70 -1.93 -8.02
N ILE A 33 -2.66 -2.28 -7.17
CA ILE A 33 -2.67 -1.86 -5.77
C ILE A 33 -2.26 -3.07 -4.93
N TYR A 34 -1.17 -2.94 -4.18
CA TYR A 34 -0.75 -3.94 -3.21
C TYR A 34 -1.15 -3.50 -1.82
N CYS A 35 -1.94 -4.32 -1.17
CA CYS A 35 -2.32 -4.15 0.22
C CYS A 35 -1.39 -4.97 1.10
N SER A 36 -0.72 -4.33 2.03
CA SER A 36 0.07 -5.05 3.02
C SER A 36 -0.87 -5.60 4.10
N LEU A 37 -0.97 -6.90 4.17
CA LEU A 37 -1.81 -7.56 5.15
C LEU A 37 -1.11 -7.58 6.50
N ARG A 38 -1.85 -7.30 7.54
CA ARG A 38 -3.30 -7.03 7.44
C ARG A 38 -3.65 -5.56 7.73
N GLY A 39 -2.68 -4.77 8.16
CA GLY A 39 -2.91 -3.39 8.60
C GLY A 39 -3.46 -2.47 7.53
N GLY A 40 -3.08 -2.68 6.26
CA GLY A 40 -3.54 -1.86 5.16
C GLY A 40 -4.89 -2.26 4.56
N ALA A 41 -5.47 -3.38 5.00
CA ALA A 41 -6.59 -4.00 4.28
C ALA A 41 -7.83 -3.12 4.19
N TYR A 42 -8.23 -2.49 5.30
CA TYR A 42 -9.45 -1.70 5.29
C TYR A 42 -9.33 -0.48 4.38
N MET A 43 -8.25 0.27 4.52
CA MET A 43 -8.00 1.44 3.70
C MET A 43 -7.83 1.07 2.23
N ALA A 44 -7.13 -0.03 1.96
CA ALA A 44 -6.93 -0.50 0.60
C ALA A 44 -8.24 -0.92 -0.07
N ASN A 45 -9.15 -1.54 0.67
CA ASN A 45 -10.47 -1.88 0.14
C ASN A 45 -11.23 -0.64 -0.29
N VAL A 46 -11.20 0.40 0.52
CA VAL A 46 -11.89 1.66 0.20
C VAL A 46 -11.28 2.32 -1.03
N ILE A 47 -9.96 2.41 -1.07
CA ILE A 47 -9.26 3.05 -2.19
C ILE A 47 -9.47 2.25 -3.48
N SER A 48 -9.37 0.93 -3.44
CA SER A 48 -9.57 0.11 -4.63
C SER A 48 -11.00 0.23 -5.17
N GLU A 49 -12.00 0.28 -4.29
CA GLU A 49 -13.38 0.51 -4.71
C GLU A 49 -13.56 1.88 -5.35
N TYR A 50 -12.92 2.90 -4.81
CA TYR A 50 -12.98 4.23 -5.39
C TYR A 50 -12.47 4.21 -6.84
N TYR A 51 -11.30 3.63 -7.08
CA TYR A 51 -10.73 3.54 -8.42
C TYR A 51 -11.58 2.70 -9.35
N LYS A 52 -12.16 1.62 -8.86
CA LYS A 52 -13.04 0.76 -9.65
C LYS A 52 -14.23 1.55 -10.18
N ILE A 53 -14.81 2.40 -9.36
CA ILE A 53 -15.98 3.20 -9.73
C ILE A 53 -15.56 4.39 -10.60
N ALA A 54 -14.56 5.13 -10.18
CA ALA A 54 -14.12 6.34 -10.86
C ALA A 54 -13.48 6.05 -12.23
N HIS A 55 -12.84 4.89 -12.37
CA HIS A 55 -12.08 4.51 -13.57
C HIS A 55 -12.73 3.36 -14.34
N LYS A 56 -14.02 3.17 -14.18
CA LYS A 56 -14.74 1.98 -14.69
C LYS A 56 -14.72 1.80 -16.21
N ASN A 57 -14.52 2.87 -16.96
CA ASN A 57 -14.53 2.83 -18.43
C ASN A 57 -13.13 2.66 -19.02
N HIS A 58 -12.15 2.36 -18.20
CA HIS A 58 -10.75 2.21 -18.58
C HIS A 58 -10.26 0.81 -18.21
N HIS A 59 -8.94 0.60 -18.33
CA HIS A 59 -8.37 -0.68 -17.92
C HIS A 59 -8.61 -0.91 -16.42
N PRO A 60 -8.82 -2.17 -16.02
CA PRO A 60 -9.04 -2.46 -14.60
C PRO A 60 -7.77 -2.23 -13.78
N VAL A 61 -7.97 -1.77 -12.55
CA VAL A 61 -6.90 -1.70 -11.55
C VAL A 61 -6.89 -3.03 -10.81
N LEU A 62 -5.76 -3.72 -10.84
CA LEU A 62 -5.63 -5.00 -10.14
C LEU A 62 -5.42 -4.74 -8.65
N TYR A 63 -6.21 -5.41 -7.82
CA TYR A 63 -6.07 -5.34 -6.38
C TYR A 63 -5.42 -6.63 -5.87
N ALA A 64 -4.25 -6.51 -5.28
CA ALA A 64 -3.47 -7.63 -4.81
C ALA A 64 -3.07 -7.45 -3.35
N ALA A 65 -2.66 -8.52 -2.72
CA ALA A 65 -2.21 -8.51 -1.34
C ALA A 65 -0.80 -9.04 -1.22
N VAL A 66 -0.09 -8.58 -0.20
CA VAL A 66 1.22 -9.08 0.18
C VAL A 66 1.23 -9.34 1.68
N VAL A 67 1.82 -10.45 2.07
CA VAL A 67 1.99 -10.80 3.48
C VAL A 67 3.44 -10.58 3.85
N ALA A 68 3.67 -9.56 4.67
CA ALA A 68 5.00 -9.22 5.15
C ALA A 68 4.99 -9.15 6.68
N ARG A 69 6.05 -9.66 7.27
CA ARG A 69 6.24 -9.66 8.73
C ARG A 69 7.54 -9.00 9.08
N SER A 70 7.51 -8.22 10.15
CA SER A 70 8.72 -7.65 10.72
C SER A 70 8.92 -8.22 12.11
N TYR A 71 10.11 -8.71 12.40
CA TYR A 71 10.47 -9.10 13.76
C TYR A 71 11.94 -8.87 14.02
N THR A 72 12.27 -8.72 15.30
CA THR A 72 13.63 -8.47 15.74
C THR A 72 14.27 -9.77 16.16
N ASP A 73 15.42 -10.10 15.57
CA ASP A 73 16.23 -11.23 16.01
C ASP A 73 16.85 -10.89 17.35
N VAL A 74 16.74 -11.80 18.32
CA VAL A 74 17.30 -11.62 19.66
C VAL A 74 18.82 -11.42 19.62
N ARG A 75 19.48 -11.94 18.60
CA ARG A 75 20.93 -11.85 18.41
C ARG A 75 21.36 -10.61 17.63
N LYS A 76 20.41 -9.93 16.98
CA LYS A 76 20.68 -8.73 16.19
C LYS A 76 19.68 -7.66 16.58
N SER A 77 20.16 -6.45 16.78
CA SER A 77 19.30 -5.34 17.15
C SER A 77 18.48 -4.78 16.01
N THR A 78 18.75 -5.20 14.77
CA THR A 78 18.05 -4.70 13.58
C THR A 78 16.85 -5.57 13.25
N PRO A 79 15.63 -4.97 13.06
CA PRO A 79 14.47 -5.71 12.61
C PRO A 79 14.70 -6.28 11.21
N ARG A 80 14.18 -7.47 10.98
CA ARG A 80 14.16 -8.08 9.65
C ARG A 80 12.74 -8.15 9.14
N VAL A 81 12.57 -7.94 7.86
CA VAL A 81 11.28 -8.07 7.19
C VAL A 81 11.31 -9.31 6.31
N TYR A 82 10.30 -10.15 6.51
CA TYR A 82 10.11 -11.36 5.71
C TYR A 82 8.85 -11.20 4.90
N VAL A 83 8.94 -11.49 3.62
CA VAL A 83 7.78 -11.47 2.73
C VAL A 83 7.36 -12.93 2.52
N ASP A 84 6.19 -13.27 3.06
CA ASP A 84 5.69 -14.64 3.01
C ASP A 84 4.97 -14.97 1.71
N GLY A 85 4.48 -13.97 1.01
CA GLY A 85 3.86 -14.22 -0.27
C GLY A 85 3.17 -12.99 -0.86
N TRP A 86 2.93 -13.08 -2.18
CA TRP A 86 2.22 -12.08 -2.97
C TRP A 86 1.11 -12.78 -3.73
N THR A 87 -0.09 -12.21 -3.73
CA THR A 87 -1.16 -12.76 -4.58
C THR A 87 -0.96 -12.43 -6.05
N TYR A 88 -0.18 -11.37 -6.33
CA TYR A 88 0.27 -11.05 -7.67
C TYR A 88 1.78 -10.81 -7.62
N PRO A 89 2.61 -11.81 -7.92
CA PRO A 89 4.06 -11.68 -7.77
C PRO A 89 4.63 -10.53 -8.60
N PRO A 90 5.61 -9.79 -8.07
CA PRO A 90 6.25 -8.71 -8.82
C PRO A 90 6.86 -9.13 -10.16
N ALA A 91 7.22 -10.41 -10.30
CA ALA A 91 7.71 -10.93 -11.57
C ALA A 91 6.69 -10.82 -12.70
N ASN A 92 5.39 -10.69 -12.37
CA ASN A 92 4.33 -10.55 -13.36
C ASN A 92 4.07 -9.09 -13.78
N LEU A 93 4.73 -8.14 -13.14
CA LEU A 93 4.58 -6.73 -13.49
C LEU A 93 5.18 -6.47 -14.88
N ARG A 94 4.55 -5.57 -15.60
CA ARG A 94 5.00 -5.14 -16.93
C ARG A 94 5.82 -3.86 -16.84
N PRO A 95 6.71 -3.61 -17.81
CA PRO A 95 7.43 -2.34 -17.84
C PRO A 95 6.46 -1.16 -17.85
N GLY A 96 6.73 -0.18 -17.01
CA GLY A 96 5.89 1.02 -16.90
C GLY A 96 4.68 0.89 -16.00
N ASP A 97 4.42 -0.29 -15.42
CA ASP A 97 3.32 -0.45 -14.47
C ASP A 97 3.47 0.51 -13.29
N ARG A 98 2.37 1.14 -12.93
CA ARG A 98 2.28 2.00 -11.76
C ARG A 98 1.74 1.22 -10.58
N ILE A 99 2.38 1.39 -9.45
CA ILE A 99 2.13 0.58 -8.25
C ILE A 99 1.71 1.49 -7.11
N MET A 100 0.67 1.09 -6.40
CA MET A 100 0.30 1.71 -5.13
C MET A 100 0.48 0.69 -4.02
N LEU A 101 1.29 1.04 -3.02
CA LEU A 101 1.47 0.23 -1.81
C LEU A 101 0.70 0.86 -0.67
N ILE A 102 -0.15 0.09 -0.03
CA ILE A 102 -0.99 0.57 1.07
C ILE A 102 -0.70 -0.24 2.32
N ASP A 103 -0.37 0.43 3.40
CA ASP A 103 -0.08 -0.20 4.69
C ASP A 103 -0.51 0.71 5.85
N ASP A 104 -0.46 0.13 7.03
CA ASP A 104 -0.62 0.81 8.29
C ASP A 104 0.77 1.22 8.80
N ILE A 105 0.87 2.41 9.33
CA ILE A 105 2.17 2.99 9.74
C ILE A 105 2.55 2.69 11.20
N PHE A 106 1.90 1.73 11.83
CA PHE A 106 2.17 1.48 13.25
C PHE A 106 3.62 1.25 13.59
N ASP A 107 4.36 0.65 12.69
CA ASP A 107 5.77 0.41 12.88
C ASP A 107 6.59 1.45 12.12
N THR A 108 7.86 1.27 12.07
CA THR A 108 8.83 2.25 11.61
C THR A 108 8.90 2.46 10.11
N GLY A 109 7.96 1.92 9.35
CA GLY A 109 8.03 1.96 7.90
C GLY A 109 8.98 0.92 7.31
N ASN A 110 9.57 0.05 8.13
CA ASN A 110 10.49 -0.99 7.65
C ASN A 110 9.83 -1.92 6.64
N THR A 111 8.57 -2.27 6.87
CA THR A 111 7.82 -3.14 5.96
C THR A 111 7.66 -2.46 4.60
N ILE A 112 7.22 -1.21 4.58
CA ILE A 112 7.05 -0.46 3.34
C ILE A 112 8.38 -0.30 2.61
N ASN A 113 9.43 0.04 3.33
CA ASN A 113 10.76 0.20 2.72
C ASN A 113 11.25 -1.10 2.08
N ALA A 114 11.03 -2.23 2.76
CA ALA A 114 11.38 -3.54 2.20
C ALA A 114 10.58 -3.87 0.94
N LEU A 115 9.29 -3.56 0.93
CA LEU A 115 8.43 -3.81 -0.24
C LEU A 115 8.84 -2.92 -1.41
N VAL A 116 9.16 -1.66 -1.16
CA VAL A 116 9.66 -0.75 -2.20
C VAL A 116 10.96 -1.28 -2.78
N ASP A 117 11.89 -1.73 -1.92
CA ASP A 117 13.17 -2.27 -2.38
C ASP A 117 12.98 -3.50 -3.28
N ILE A 118 12.05 -4.38 -2.92
CA ILE A 118 11.74 -5.55 -3.75
C ILE A 118 11.22 -5.10 -5.12
N LEU A 119 10.32 -4.15 -5.17
CA LEU A 119 9.78 -3.66 -6.45
C LEU A 119 10.87 -3.00 -7.30
N LEU A 120 11.76 -2.23 -6.68
CA LEU A 120 12.88 -1.63 -7.39
C LEU A 120 13.81 -2.70 -7.96
N ASP A 121 14.05 -3.78 -7.22
CA ASP A 121 14.87 -4.90 -7.67
C ASP A 121 14.25 -5.62 -8.88
N TYR A 122 12.92 -5.60 -8.99
CA TYR A 122 12.23 -6.13 -10.17
C TYR A 122 12.15 -5.14 -11.33
N GLY A 123 12.75 -3.97 -11.19
CA GLY A 123 12.85 -3.02 -12.29
C GLY A 123 11.77 -1.94 -12.33
N VAL A 124 10.92 -1.87 -11.30
CA VAL A 124 9.93 -0.79 -11.22
C VAL A 124 10.65 0.51 -10.88
N SER A 125 10.34 1.59 -11.62
CA SER A 125 10.91 2.90 -11.33
C SER A 125 10.31 3.47 -10.06
N ARG A 126 11.12 4.14 -9.23
CA ARG A 126 10.64 4.71 -7.97
C ARG A 126 9.49 5.71 -8.20
N GLU A 127 9.52 6.45 -9.28
CA GLU A 127 8.49 7.42 -9.64
C GLU A 127 7.13 6.77 -9.93
N ASN A 128 7.13 5.47 -10.26
CA ASN A 128 5.92 4.71 -10.52
C ASN A 128 5.36 4.03 -9.27
N ILE A 129 5.98 4.23 -8.11
CA ILE A 129 5.54 3.66 -6.85
C ILE A 129 4.99 4.76 -5.96
N LYS A 130 3.72 4.65 -5.60
CA LYS A 130 3.07 5.53 -4.64
C LYS A 130 2.80 4.76 -3.36
N VAL A 131 3.29 5.28 -2.25
CA VAL A 131 3.11 4.67 -0.93
C VAL A 131 1.99 5.40 -0.21
N VAL A 132 1.03 4.65 0.30
CA VAL A 132 -0.11 5.19 1.05
C VAL A 132 -0.12 4.55 2.42
N VAL A 133 -0.09 5.38 3.44
CA VAL A 133 -0.12 4.92 4.82
C VAL A 133 -1.15 5.72 5.59
N HIS A 134 -1.67 5.12 6.65
CA HIS A 134 -2.57 5.79 7.57
C HIS A 134 -1.90 5.86 8.93
N ASP A 135 -1.67 7.08 9.42
CA ASP A 135 -1.24 7.27 10.79
C ASP A 135 -2.45 7.52 11.70
N TYR A 136 -2.19 7.87 12.95
CA TYR A 136 -3.26 8.08 13.92
C TYR A 136 -4.14 9.29 13.61
N LYS A 137 -3.69 10.18 12.74
CA LYS A 137 -4.34 11.47 12.51
C LYS A 137 -4.84 11.63 11.08
N ASP A 138 -4.02 11.22 10.10
CA ASP A 138 -4.27 11.47 8.68
C ASP A 138 -3.73 10.36 7.80
N CYS A 139 -4.22 10.33 6.54
CA CYS A 139 -3.62 9.55 5.49
C CYS A 139 -2.48 10.33 4.85
N THR A 140 -1.37 9.66 4.60
CA THR A 140 -0.22 10.25 3.91
C THR A 140 0.24 9.36 2.76
N TYR A 141 0.98 9.96 1.81
CA TYR A 141 1.56 9.24 0.70
C TYR A 141 2.83 9.92 0.16
#